data_59f9c97b4b503d5cb87e6712d9b2d3f9
#
_entry.id   59f9c97b4b503d5cb87e6712d9b2d3f9
#
_cell.length_a   1.000
_cell.length_b   1.000
_cell.length_c   1.000
_cell.angle_alpha   90.00
_cell.angle_beta   90.00
_cell.angle_gamma   90.00
#
_symmetry.space_group_name_H-M   'P 1'
#
loop_
_entity.id
_entity.type
_entity.pdbx_description
1 polymer ?
#
loop_
_entity_poly.entity_id
_entity_poly.type
_entity_poly.pdbx_seq_one_letter_code
_entity_poly.pdbx_strand_id
1 'polypeptide(L)'
;SGKIGGKEKTQDLFRYLDDSGNDYDIKAEHINDYLERHMQHRYTAKDFRTWAASWKTAARLAMVSDASEAQIKKLPKLHQEAVENSEETGFPPYIRWEGRTLKGTEGLAKLAESGKLPGEGEKERSATMLAVIDTVAADLGNTRAVCRSSYIRPMFMNDWESGVFMERWNKAKSGKRRGVELLADENTAINYMRKHEDDEFQFSKN
;
A
#
# COMPACT_ATOMS: atom_id res chain seq x y z
N SER A 1 40.22 -2.42 24.44
CA SER A 1 38.88 -1.98 24.85
C SER A 1 38.91 -0.52 25.31
N GLY A 2 38.61 0.42 24.44
CA GLY A 2 38.45 1.84 24.72
C GLY A 2 37.00 2.19 24.76
N LYS A 3 36.44 2.40 25.94
CA LYS A 3 35.14 3.10 26.11
C LYS A 3 35.35 4.57 25.78
N ILE A 4 34.88 5.02 24.64
CA ILE A 4 34.66 6.44 24.36
C ILE A 4 33.18 6.68 24.66
N GLY A 5 32.93 7.51 25.71
CA GLY A 5 31.58 7.99 26.04
C GLY A 5 31.07 8.89 24.94
N GLY A 6 30.25 8.35 24.08
CA GLY A 6 29.46 9.02 23.05
C GLY A 6 28.25 8.16 22.77
N LYS A 7 27.09 8.78 22.58
CA LYS A 7 25.85 8.10 22.15
C LYS A 7 26.22 7.02 21.12
N GLU A 8 25.76 5.78 21.33
CA GLU A 8 25.89 4.74 20.31
C GLU A 8 25.37 5.33 18.99
N LYS A 9 26.30 5.52 18.04
CA LYS A 9 25.89 5.83 16.68
C LYS A 9 25.12 4.63 16.20
N THR A 10 23.85 4.78 15.95
CA THR A 10 23.05 3.78 15.25
C THR A 10 23.79 3.45 13.96
N GLN A 11 24.25 2.20 13.87
CA GLN A 11 24.99 1.72 12.71
C GLN A 11 24.01 1.71 11.52
N ASP A 12 24.36 2.40 10.43
CA ASP A 12 23.53 2.41 9.23
C ASP A 12 23.42 0.99 8.66
N LEU A 13 22.22 0.62 8.24
CA LEU A 13 21.89 -0.75 7.86
C LEU A 13 22.58 -1.19 6.54
N PHE A 14 22.85 -0.22 5.66
CA PHE A 14 23.46 -0.47 4.36
C PHE A 14 24.76 0.31 4.21
N ARG A 15 25.84 -0.41 3.99
CA ARG A 15 27.18 0.13 3.80
C ARG A 15 27.84 -0.55 2.61
N TYR A 16 28.79 0.12 1.98
CA TYR A 16 29.62 -0.45 0.92
C TYR A 16 31.08 -0.07 1.13
N LEU A 17 31.99 -0.88 0.61
CA LEU A 17 33.40 -0.58 0.55
C LEU A 17 33.74 -0.11 -0.87
N ASP A 18 34.53 0.97 -1.00
CA ASP A 18 35.09 1.36 -2.27
C ASP A 18 36.29 0.44 -2.65
N ASP A 19 36.81 0.63 -3.84
CA ASP A 19 37.94 -0.16 -4.35
C ASP A 19 39.22 0.00 -3.50
N SER A 20 39.27 1.02 -2.65
CA SER A 20 40.38 1.30 -1.71
C SER A 20 40.15 0.73 -0.33
N GLY A 21 38.97 0.09 -0.09
CA GLY A 21 38.58 -0.50 1.18
C GLY A 21 38.02 0.51 2.20
N ASN A 22 37.68 1.73 1.78
CA ASN A 22 37.02 2.70 2.65
C ASN A 22 35.53 2.36 2.75
N ASP A 23 34.97 2.57 3.92
CA ASP A 23 33.62 2.23 4.32
C ASP A 23 32.69 3.45 4.20
N TYR A 24 31.58 3.32 3.48
CA TYR A 24 30.60 4.39 3.21
C TYR A 24 29.19 3.93 3.50
N ASP A 25 28.39 4.81 4.08
CA ASP A 25 26.97 4.59 4.31
C ASP A 25 26.17 4.85 3.02
N ILE A 26 25.23 3.95 2.69
CA ILE A 26 24.27 4.18 1.60
C ILE A 26 23.13 5.05 2.11
N LYS A 27 23.03 6.26 1.59
CA LYS A 27 21.99 7.24 1.92
C LYS A 27 20.90 7.26 0.85
N ALA A 28 19.73 7.82 1.20
CA ALA A 28 18.60 7.98 0.28
C ALA A 28 18.98 8.74 -1.00
N GLU A 29 19.90 9.72 -0.91
CA GLU A 29 20.41 10.48 -2.06
C GLU A 29 21.12 9.56 -3.07
N HIS A 30 21.94 8.61 -2.62
CA HIS A 30 22.64 7.68 -3.52
C HIS A 30 21.66 6.79 -4.31
N ILE A 31 20.55 6.37 -3.65
CA ILE A 31 19.50 5.60 -4.31
C ILE A 31 18.77 6.46 -5.34
N ASN A 32 18.44 7.71 -5.01
CA ASN A 32 17.75 8.62 -5.91
C ASN A 32 18.63 8.99 -7.12
N ASP A 33 19.92 9.21 -6.92
CA ASP A 33 20.88 9.48 -8.01
C ASP A 33 21.03 8.26 -8.94
N TYR A 34 21.00 7.05 -8.38
CA TYR A 34 20.99 5.83 -9.16
C TYR A 34 19.73 5.74 -10.03
N LEU A 35 18.55 5.99 -9.44
CA LEU A 35 17.28 5.99 -10.15
C LEU A 35 17.26 7.03 -11.26
N GLU A 36 17.68 8.27 -11.01
CA GLU A 36 17.72 9.34 -12.00
C GLU A 36 18.60 8.97 -13.19
N ARG A 37 19.80 8.42 -12.96
CA ARG A 37 20.72 7.99 -14.01
C ARG A 37 20.16 6.87 -14.90
N HIS A 38 19.44 5.91 -14.32
CA HIS A 38 18.96 4.74 -15.06
C HIS A 38 17.59 4.95 -15.72
N MET A 39 16.74 5.77 -15.11
CA MET A 39 15.37 6.00 -15.60
C MET A 39 15.28 7.22 -16.51
N GLN A 40 16.35 8.00 -16.68
CA GLN A 40 16.38 9.25 -17.46
C GLN A 40 15.30 10.24 -17.03
N HIS A 41 14.85 10.13 -15.80
CA HIS A 41 13.79 10.93 -15.18
C HIS A 41 14.04 11.02 -13.68
N ARG A 42 13.69 12.16 -13.09
CA ARG A 42 13.91 12.44 -11.68
C ARG A 42 12.89 11.74 -10.77
N TYR A 43 12.89 10.40 -10.80
CA TYR A 43 12.12 9.62 -9.85
C TYR A 43 12.92 9.35 -8.58
N THR A 44 12.22 9.37 -7.44
CA THR A 44 12.78 9.07 -6.12
C THR A 44 12.22 7.75 -5.58
N ALA A 45 12.88 7.17 -4.60
CA ALA A 45 12.34 6.00 -3.91
C ALA A 45 10.94 6.26 -3.31
N LYS A 46 10.64 7.53 -2.95
CA LYS A 46 9.31 7.94 -2.48
C LYS A 46 8.24 7.77 -3.54
N ASP A 47 8.53 8.06 -4.82
CA ASP A 47 7.56 7.95 -5.92
C ASP A 47 7.13 6.50 -6.11
N PHE A 48 8.06 5.54 -6.00
CA PHE A 48 7.74 4.11 -6.05
C PHE A 48 6.86 3.68 -4.87
N ARG A 49 7.12 4.20 -3.67
CA ARG A 49 6.29 3.91 -2.50
C ARG A 49 4.89 4.51 -2.66
N THR A 50 4.79 5.72 -3.18
CA THR A 50 3.52 6.40 -3.49
C THR A 50 2.72 5.62 -4.53
N TRP A 51 3.38 5.16 -5.59
CA TRP A 51 2.77 4.31 -6.59
C TRP A 51 2.25 3.01 -5.98
N ALA A 52 3.12 2.27 -5.26
CA ALA A 52 2.74 1.01 -4.62
C ALA A 52 1.59 1.17 -3.63
N ALA A 53 1.62 2.20 -2.77
CA ALA A 53 0.54 2.48 -1.83
C ALA A 53 -0.79 2.76 -2.53
N SER A 54 -0.75 3.59 -3.57
CA SER A 54 -1.95 4.05 -4.27
C SER A 54 -2.65 2.90 -5.00
N TRP A 55 -1.94 2.17 -5.88
CA TRP A 55 -2.59 1.09 -6.62
C TRP A 55 -3.00 -0.09 -5.74
N LYS A 56 -2.21 -0.44 -4.70
CA LYS A 56 -2.59 -1.49 -3.75
C LYS A 56 -3.84 -1.12 -2.97
N THR A 57 -3.97 0.14 -2.53
CA THR A 57 -5.18 0.61 -1.85
C THR A 57 -6.40 0.48 -2.77
N ALA A 58 -6.32 1.01 -3.99
CA ALA A 58 -7.40 0.92 -4.96
C ALA A 58 -7.78 -0.53 -5.29
N ALA A 59 -6.81 -1.38 -5.55
CA ALA A 59 -7.02 -2.81 -5.84
C ALA A 59 -7.66 -3.56 -4.66
N ARG A 60 -7.27 -3.24 -3.42
CA ARG A 60 -7.82 -3.88 -2.23
C ARG A 60 -9.22 -3.38 -1.88
N LEU A 61 -9.53 -2.11 -2.11
CA LEU A 61 -10.89 -1.59 -2.01
C LEU A 61 -11.82 -2.30 -3.01
N ALA A 62 -11.40 -2.43 -4.26
CA ALA A 62 -12.16 -3.15 -5.27
C ALA A 62 -12.33 -4.63 -4.90
N MET A 63 -11.27 -5.29 -4.44
CA MET A 63 -11.30 -6.70 -4.00
C MET A 63 -12.30 -6.93 -2.87
N VAL A 64 -12.32 -6.06 -1.85
CA VAL A 64 -13.27 -6.16 -0.74
C VAL A 64 -14.70 -5.94 -1.22
N SER A 65 -14.90 -5.01 -2.16
CA SER A 65 -16.22 -4.71 -2.72
C SER A 65 -16.76 -5.85 -3.61
N ASP A 66 -15.87 -6.50 -4.37
CA ASP A 66 -16.25 -7.60 -5.29
C ASP A 66 -16.37 -8.96 -4.56
N ALA A 67 -15.91 -9.05 -3.29
CA ALA A 67 -15.91 -10.29 -2.54
C ALA A 67 -17.33 -10.76 -2.19
N SER A 68 -17.59 -12.03 -2.40
CA SER A 68 -18.84 -12.68 -1.97
C SER A 68 -18.93 -12.75 -0.44
N GLU A 69 -20.16 -12.89 0.06
CA GLU A 69 -20.42 -13.07 1.50
C GLU A 69 -19.63 -14.26 2.08
N ALA A 70 -19.52 -15.37 1.32
CA ALA A 70 -18.77 -16.53 1.73
C ALA A 70 -17.26 -16.29 1.85
N GLN A 71 -16.71 -15.41 1.00
CA GLN A 71 -15.30 -15.01 1.04
C GLN A 71 -15.05 -14.08 2.23
N ILE A 72 -15.95 -13.13 2.47
CA ILE A 72 -15.87 -12.22 3.62
C ILE A 72 -15.94 -12.99 4.93
N LYS A 73 -16.86 -13.94 5.08
CA LYS A 73 -17.00 -14.79 6.28
C LYS A 73 -15.76 -15.60 6.64
N LYS A 74 -14.84 -15.82 5.70
CA LYS A 74 -13.58 -16.52 5.97
C LYS A 74 -12.51 -15.65 6.61
N LEU A 75 -12.59 -14.31 6.48
CA LEU A 75 -11.56 -13.40 6.94
C LEU A 75 -11.21 -13.52 8.43
N PRO A 76 -12.17 -13.59 9.37
CA PRO A 76 -11.84 -13.74 10.79
C PRO A 76 -11.01 -14.98 11.08
N LYS A 77 -11.43 -16.12 10.52
CA LYS A 77 -10.73 -17.41 10.69
C LYS A 77 -9.31 -17.36 10.10
N LEU A 78 -9.16 -16.85 8.87
CA LEU A 78 -7.86 -16.70 8.23
C LEU A 78 -6.92 -15.79 9.03
N HIS A 79 -7.47 -14.70 9.59
CA HIS A 79 -6.68 -13.80 10.44
C HIS A 79 -6.22 -14.49 11.72
N GLN A 80 -7.12 -15.20 12.40
CA GLN A 80 -6.79 -15.95 13.63
C GLN A 80 -5.68 -16.98 13.36
N GLU A 81 -5.83 -17.82 12.33
CA GLU A 81 -4.82 -18.80 11.93
C GLU A 81 -3.46 -18.15 11.63
N ALA A 82 -3.47 -16.96 10.99
CA ALA A 82 -2.25 -16.23 10.71
C ALA A 82 -1.57 -15.70 11.96
N VAL A 83 -2.32 -15.26 12.96
CA VAL A 83 -1.78 -14.82 14.27
C VAL A 83 -1.17 -16.00 15.01
N GLU A 84 -1.87 -17.13 15.09
CA GLU A 84 -1.37 -18.35 15.74
C GLU A 84 -0.06 -18.82 15.08
N ASN A 85 0.00 -18.90 13.76
CA ASN A 85 1.23 -19.22 13.01
C ASN A 85 2.37 -18.22 13.26
N SER A 86 2.03 -16.93 13.43
CA SER A 86 3.02 -15.88 13.73
C SER A 86 3.66 -16.08 15.10
N GLU A 87 2.88 -16.48 16.11
CA GLU A 87 3.39 -16.78 17.46
C GLU A 87 4.34 -17.98 17.45
N GLU A 88 4.03 -19.00 16.63
CA GLU A 88 4.89 -20.19 16.51
C GLU A 88 6.19 -19.92 15.73
N THR A 89 6.10 -19.13 14.66
CA THR A 89 7.23 -18.96 13.72
C THR A 89 8.06 -17.71 13.96
N GLY A 90 7.54 -16.73 14.69
CA GLY A 90 8.15 -15.41 14.89
C GLY A 90 8.09 -14.49 13.67
N PHE A 91 7.45 -14.90 12.55
CA PHE A 91 7.25 -14.05 11.38
C PHE A 91 5.96 -13.24 11.49
N PRO A 92 5.91 -12.00 10.92
CA PRO A 92 4.70 -11.19 10.93
C PRO A 92 3.51 -11.91 10.29
N PRO A 93 2.29 -11.82 10.90
CA PRO A 93 1.12 -12.53 10.41
C PRO A 93 0.70 -12.04 9.03
N TYR A 94 0.35 -12.97 8.16
CA TYR A 94 -0.22 -12.69 6.83
C TYR A 94 -1.28 -13.72 6.46
N ILE A 95 -2.25 -13.31 5.68
CA ILE A 95 -3.25 -14.19 5.08
C ILE A 95 -3.09 -14.25 3.56
N ARG A 96 -3.56 -15.34 2.95
CA ARG A 96 -3.81 -15.40 1.50
C ARG A 96 -5.31 -15.33 1.27
N TRP A 97 -5.73 -14.24 0.63
CA TRP A 97 -7.14 -13.99 0.32
C TRP A 97 -7.28 -13.44 -1.09
N GLU A 98 -8.20 -14.04 -1.86
CA GLU A 98 -8.49 -13.69 -3.25
C GLU A 98 -7.23 -13.53 -4.12
N GLY A 99 -6.32 -14.52 -4.00
CA GLY A 99 -5.07 -14.55 -4.77
C GLY A 99 -3.99 -13.55 -4.32
N ARG A 100 -4.22 -12.82 -3.25
CA ARG A 100 -3.26 -11.83 -2.70
C ARG A 100 -2.77 -12.20 -1.31
N THR A 101 -1.54 -11.83 -1.02
CA THR A 101 -0.99 -11.87 0.34
C THR A 101 -1.27 -10.54 1.03
N LEU A 102 -1.92 -10.58 2.18
CA LEU A 102 -2.28 -9.41 2.98
C LEU A 102 -1.68 -9.51 4.39
N LYS A 103 -1.04 -8.44 4.83
CA LYS A 103 -0.62 -8.21 6.22
C LYS A 103 -1.57 -7.20 6.88
N GLY A 104 -1.51 -7.05 8.22
CA GLY A 104 -2.31 -6.05 8.93
C GLY A 104 -3.83 -6.20 8.76
N THR A 105 -4.32 -7.42 8.74
CA THR A 105 -5.71 -7.76 8.38
C THR A 105 -6.69 -7.72 9.55
N GLU A 106 -6.28 -7.33 10.74
CA GLU A 106 -7.11 -7.27 11.95
C GLU A 106 -8.39 -6.43 11.74
N GLY A 107 -8.23 -5.25 11.13
CA GLY A 107 -9.38 -4.35 10.85
C GLY A 107 -10.39 -4.99 9.91
N LEU A 108 -9.93 -5.65 8.83
CA LEU A 108 -10.80 -6.36 7.90
C LEU A 108 -11.52 -7.52 8.57
N ALA A 109 -10.82 -8.30 9.40
CA ALA A 109 -11.39 -9.43 10.12
C ALA A 109 -12.51 -8.95 11.07
N LYS A 110 -12.28 -7.91 11.87
CA LYS A 110 -13.29 -7.32 12.77
C LYS A 110 -14.52 -6.78 12.04
N LEU A 111 -14.33 -6.14 10.89
CA LEU A 111 -15.44 -5.65 10.07
C LEU A 111 -16.23 -6.80 9.44
N ALA A 112 -15.56 -7.85 9.00
CA ALA A 112 -16.21 -9.05 8.47
C ALA A 112 -17.04 -9.77 9.56
N GLU A 113 -16.49 -9.92 10.76
CA GLU A 113 -17.17 -10.55 11.90
C GLU A 113 -18.43 -9.77 12.32
N SER A 114 -18.37 -8.44 12.26
CA SER A 114 -19.51 -7.58 12.57
C SER A 114 -20.51 -7.39 11.42
N GLY A 115 -20.29 -8.05 10.25
CA GLY A 115 -21.16 -7.93 9.09
C GLY A 115 -21.12 -6.54 8.41
N LYS A 116 -20.03 -5.79 8.59
CA LYS A 116 -19.88 -4.40 8.09
C LYS A 116 -19.02 -4.29 6.81
N LEU A 117 -18.61 -5.39 6.21
CA LEU A 117 -17.95 -5.42 4.90
C LEU A 117 -18.96 -5.80 3.81
N PRO A 118 -18.84 -5.18 2.63
CA PRO A 118 -17.91 -4.12 2.19
C PRO A 118 -18.24 -2.71 2.72
N GLY A 119 -19.39 -2.53 3.36
CA GLY A 119 -19.85 -1.26 3.92
C GLY A 119 -20.72 -0.44 2.95
N GLU A 120 -22.02 -0.39 3.22
CA GLU A 120 -22.98 0.36 2.36
C GLU A 120 -23.12 1.82 2.81
N GLY A 121 -23.06 2.07 4.12
CA GLY A 121 -23.15 3.41 4.71
C GLY A 121 -21.83 4.18 4.67
N GLU A 122 -21.88 5.51 4.77
CA GLU A 122 -20.69 6.38 4.79
C GLU A 122 -19.69 5.99 5.89
N LYS A 123 -20.18 5.75 7.10
CA LYS A 123 -19.32 5.33 8.23
C LYS A 123 -18.68 3.98 8.00
N GLU A 124 -19.41 3.05 7.38
CA GLU A 124 -18.89 1.70 7.07
C GLU A 124 -17.89 1.75 5.93
N ARG A 125 -18.12 2.56 4.88
CA ARG A 125 -17.14 2.79 3.82
C ARG A 125 -15.86 3.39 4.38
N SER A 126 -15.95 4.37 5.27
CA SER A 126 -14.78 4.95 5.94
C SER A 126 -14.02 3.90 6.76
N ALA A 127 -14.73 3.07 7.52
CA ALA A 127 -14.11 1.99 8.30
C ALA A 127 -13.42 0.94 7.41
N THR A 128 -14.08 0.53 6.32
CA THR A 128 -13.50 -0.38 5.32
C THR A 128 -12.24 0.20 4.69
N MET A 129 -12.27 1.47 4.29
CA MET A 129 -11.11 2.15 3.74
C MET A 129 -9.94 2.16 4.72
N LEU A 130 -10.18 2.49 5.98
CA LEU A 130 -9.12 2.49 7.00
C LEU A 130 -8.54 1.08 7.22
N ALA A 131 -9.37 0.05 7.25
CA ALA A 131 -8.91 -1.33 7.38
C ALA A 131 -8.10 -1.79 6.15
N VAL A 132 -8.47 -1.36 4.95
CA VAL A 132 -7.68 -1.59 3.74
C VAL A 132 -6.34 -0.86 3.81
N ILE A 133 -6.33 0.40 4.24
CA ILE A 133 -5.08 1.17 4.41
C ILE A 133 -4.14 0.50 5.42
N ASP A 134 -4.65 -0.12 6.49
CA ASP A 134 -3.82 -0.90 7.42
C ASP A 134 -3.05 -2.01 6.73
N THR A 135 -3.70 -2.72 5.83
CA THR A 135 -3.04 -3.78 5.09
C THR A 135 -1.92 -3.26 4.19
N VAL A 136 -2.11 -2.10 3.56
CA VAL A 136 -1.11 -1.45 2.70
C VAL A 136 0.03 -0.87 3.55
N ALA A 137 -0.30 -0.24 4.67
CA ALA A 137 0.68 0.29 5.61
C ALA A 137 1.60 -0.81 6.15
N ALA A 138 1.03 -1.98 6.47
CA ALA A 138 1.79 -3.15 6.91
C ALA A 138 2.74 -3.69 5.82
N ASP A 139 2.32 -3.68 4.54
CA ASP A 139 3.20 -4.05 3.42
C ASP A 139 4.40 -3.12 3.28
N LEU A 140 4.19 -1.83 3.53
CA LEU A 140 5.20 -0.78 3.36
C LEU A 140 6.03 -0.51 4.62
N GLY A 141 5.72 -1.18 5.73
CA GLY A 141 6.37 -0.93 7.02
C GLY A 141 6.07 0.47 7.58
N ASN A 142 4.86 0.98 7.35
CA ASN A 142 4.41 2.29 7.81
C ASN A 142 3.28 2.18 8.84
N THR A 143 3.00 3.27 9.53
CA THR A 143 1.74 3.44 10.25
C THR A 143 0.61 3.81 9.27
N ARG A 144 -0.65 3.55 9.64
CA ARG A 144 -1.84 4.00 8.89
C ARG A 144 -1.78 5.50 8.57
N ALA A 145 -1.45 6.31 9.56
CA ALA A 145 -1.42 7.77 9.43
C ALA A 145 -0.42 8.22 8.36
N VAL A 146 0.80 7.71 8.41
CA VAL A 146 1.86 8.01 7.43
C VAL A 146 1.47 7.49 6.04
N CYS A 147 0.95 6.26 5.93
CA CYS A 147 0.54 5.68 4.66
C CYS A 147 -0.55 6.55 4.00
N ARG A 148 -1.60 6.90 4.76
CA ARG A 148 -2.72 7.71 4.27
C ARG A 148 -2.30 9.12 3.83
N SER A 149 -1.50 9.81 4.64
CA SER A 149 -1.17 11.22 4.38
C SER A 149 -0.05 11.43 3.37
N SER A 150 0.87 10.46 3.23
CA SER A 150 2.12 10.69 2.49
C SER A 150 2.28 9.84 1.23
N TYR A 151 1.51 8.74 1.10
CA TYR A 151 1.75 7.78 0.03
C TYR A 151 0.51 7.44 -0.81
N ILE A 152 -0.71 7.54 -0.28
CA ILE A 152 -1.91 7.22 -1.06
C ILE A 152 -2.42 8.46 -1.76
N ARG A 153 -2.66 8.36 -3.08
CA ARG A 153 -3.29 9.44 -3.83
C ARG A 153 -4.71 9.69 -3.34
N PRO A 154 -5.05 10.95 -2.98
CA PRO A 154 -6.34 11.29 -2.37
C PRO A 154 -7.56 10.88 -3.19
N MET A 155 -7.47 10.91 -4.51
CA MET A 155 -8.58 10.59 -5.41
C MET A 155 -9.22 9.23 -5.12
N PHE A 156 -8.43 8.20 -4.85
CA PHE A 156 -8.97 6.86 -4.57
C PHE A 156 -9.77 6.83 -3.26
N MET A 157 -9.31 7.57 -2.26
CA MET A 157 -10.00 7.68 -0.96
C MET A 157 -11.28 8.52 -1.08
N ASN A 158 -11.20 9.67 -1.75
CA ASN A 158 -12.33 10.57 -1.94
C ASN A 158 -13.45 9.91 -2.75
N ASP A 159 -13.09 9.21 -3.82
CA ASP A 159 -14.05 8.48 -4.65
C ASP A 159 -14.67 7.30 -3.91
N TRP A 160 -13.92 6.64 -3.04
CA TRP A 160 -14.45 5.59 -2.18
C TRP A 160 -15.45 6.15 -1.15
N GLU A 161 -15.11 7.23 -0.47
CA GLU A 161 -15.97 7.88 0.52
C GLU A 161 -17.28 8.40 -0.12
N SER A 162 -17.17 8.97 -1.33
CA SER A 162 -18.35 9.44 -2.09
C SER A 162 -19.19 8.32 -2.73
N GLY A 163 -18.68 7.07 -2.75
CA GLY A 163 -19.37 5.91 -3.29
C GLY A 163 -19.28 5.74 -4.82
N VAL A 164 -18.51 6.60 -5.53
CA VAL A 164 -18.34 6.51 -7.00
C VAL A 164 -17.17 5.62 -7.43
N PHE A 165 -16.36 5.18 -6.48
CA PHE A 165 -15.13 4.44 -6.75
C PHE A 165 -15.33 3.19 -7.61
N MET A 166 -16.30 2.33 -7.27
CA MET A 166 -16.49 1.04 -7.97
C MET A 166 -16.96 1.23 -9.42
N GLU A 167 -17.83 2.21 -9.68
CA GLU A 167 -18.22 2.55 -11.04
C GLU A 167 -16.99 2.97 -11.87
N ARG A 168 -16.19 3.89 -11.33
CA ARG A 168 -14.97 4.40 -11.97
C ARG A 168 -13.92 3.29 -12.14
N TRP A 169 -13.75 2.41 -11.14
CA TRP A 169 -12.82 1.28 -11.18
C TRP A 169 -13.19 0.28 -12.28
N ASN A 170 -14.45 -0.12 -12.35
CA ASN A 170 -14.93 -1.06 -13.37
C ASN A 170 -14.80 -0.48 -14.79
N LYS A 171 -15.03 0.81 -14.96
CA LYS A 171 -14.80 1.52 -16.22
C LYS A 171 -13.31 1.60 -16.59
N ALA A 172 -12.42 1.75 -15.61
CA ALA A 172 -10.98 1.74 -15.81
C ALA A 172 -10.44 0.33 -16.13
N LYS A 173 -11.02 -0.72 -15.53
CA LYS A 173 -10.68 -2.14 -15.74
C LYS A 173 -10.89 -2.57 -17.21
N SER A 174 -11.92 -2.03 -17.88
CA SER A 174 -12.17 -2.27 -19.30
C SER A 174 -11.24 -1.49 -20.24
N GLY A 175 -10.36 -0.66 -19.69
CA GLY A 175 -9.46 0.18 -20.46
C GLY A 175 -8.28 -0.56 -21.10
N LYS A 176 -7.57 0.13 -22.01
CA LYS A 176 -6.42 -0.41 -22.74
C LYS A 176 -5.30 -0.83 -21.78
N ARG A 177 -4.67 -1.97 -22.04
CA ARG A 177 -3.45 -2.39 -21.35
C ARG A 177 -2.30 -1.41 -21.66
N ARG A 178 -1.62 -0.92 -20.62
CA ARG A 178 -0.61 0.14 -20.73
C ARG A 178 0.82 -0.38 -20.73
N GLY A 179 1.04 -1.54 -20.13
CA GLY A 179 2.36 -2.17 -20.08
C GLY A 179 2.26 -3.68 -19.96
N VAL A 180 3.22 -4.40 -20.55
CA VAL A 180 3.24 -5.88 -20.53
C VAL A 180 3.61 -6.40 -19.15
N GLU A 181 4.48 -5.67 -18.45
CA GLU A 181 5.01 -6.00 -17.13
C GLU A 181 4.05 -5.63 -15.96
N LEU A 182 3.01 -4.82 -16.25
CA LEU A 182 2.09 -4.37 -15.22
C LEU A 182 1.11 -5.47 -14.81
N LEU A 183 0.87 -5.60 -13.52
CA LEU A 183 -0.23 -6.40 -13.01
C LEU A 183 -1.56 -5.82 -13.49
N ALA A 184 -2.61 -6.66 -13.56
CA ALA A 184 -3.94 -6.22 -14.00
C ALA A 184 -4.47 -5.03 -13.17
N ASP A 185 -4.26 -5.06 -11.86
CA ASP A 185 -4.70 -4.01 -10.95
C ASP A 185 -3.88 -2.73 -11.10
N GLU A 186 -2.58 -2.83 -11.33
CA GLU A 186 -1.73 -1.67 -11.63
C GLU A 186 -2.18 -0.99 -12.91
N ASN A 187 -2.46 -1.78 -13.95
CA ASN A 187 -3.00 -1.26 -15.20
C ASN A 187 -4.34 -0.56 -15.02
N THR A 188 -5.22 -1.14 -14.18
CA THR A 188 -6.51 -0.53 -13.85
C THR A 188 -6.31 0.80 -13.12
N ALA A 189 -5.41 0.84 -12.14
CA ALA A 189 -5.10 2.07 -11.40
C ALA A 189 -4.55 3.18 -12.32
N ILE A 190 -3.67 2.85 -13.29
CA ILE A 190 -3.19 3.82 -14.28
C ILE A 190 -4.34 4.34 -15.15
N ASN A 191 -5.19 3.45 -15.65
CA ASN A 191 -6.34 3.86 -16.46
C ASN A 191 -7.32 4.74 -15.68
N TYR A 192 -7.49 4.43 -14.39
CA TYR A 192 -8.31 5.21 -13.46
C TYR A 192 -7.77 6.63 -13.31
N MET A 193 -6.50 6.76 -12.94
CA MET A 193 -5.85 8.05 -12.73
C MET A 193 -5.89 8.92 -13.99
N ARG A 194 -5.54 8.36 -15.16
CA ARG A 194 -5.53 9.12 -16.42
C ARG A 194 -6.89 9.68 -16.83
N LYS A 195 -7.97 9.02 -16.44
CA LYS A 195 -9.33 9.52 -16.73
C LYS A 195 -9.79 10.64 -15.79
N HIS A 196 -9.14 10.76 -14.64
CA HIS A 196 -9.53 11.67 -13.56
C HIS A 196 -8.41 12.60 -13.13
N GLU A 197 -7.34 12.72 -13.94
CA GLU A 197 -6.18 13.57 -13.68
C GLU A 197 -6.60 15.05 -13.59
N ASP A 198 -7.57 15.46 -14.37
CA ASP A 198 -8.11 16.83 -14.36
C ASP A 198 -8.88 17.14 -13.07
N ASP A 199 -9.51 16.15 -12.45
CA ASP A 199 -10.25 16.31 -11.20
C ASP A 199 -9.28 16.62 -10.02
N GLU A 200 -8.11 16.01 -9.99
CA GLU A 200 -7.07 16.25 -8.94
C GLU A 200 -6.40 17.63 -9.10
N PHE A 201 -6.21 18.10 -10.33
CA PHE A 201 -5.54 19.36 -10.61
C PHE A 201 -6.38 20.58 -10.19
N GLN A 202 -7.69 20.45 -10.11
CA GLN A 202 -8.59 21.51 -9.64
C GLN A 202 -8.53 21.71 -8.12
N PHE A 203 -8.26 20.65 -7.34
CA PHE A 203 -8.16 20.74 -5.87
C PHE A 203 -6.83 21.30 -5.35
N SER A 204 -5.77 21.31 -6.15
CA SER A 204 -4.46 21.84 -5.77
C SER A 204 -4.30 23.36 -5.99
N LYS A 205 -5.34 24.04 -6.51
CA LYS A 205 -5.35 25.48 -6.81
C LYS A 205 -6.18 26.34 -5.85
N ASN A 206 -6.74 25.76 -4.79
CA ASN A 206 -7.49 26.46 -3.75
C ASN A 206 -6.74 26.52 -2.42
#